data_8789d21ef3c09c0ae98384789f866ead
#
_entry.id   8789d21ef3c09c0ae98384789f866ead
#
_cell.length_a   1.000
_cell.length_b   1.000
_cell.length_c   1.000
_cell.angle_alpha   90.00
_cell.angle_beta   90.00
_cell.angle_gamma   90.00
#
_symmetry.space_group_name_H-M   'P 1'
#
loop_
_entity.id
_entity.type
_entity.pdbx_description
1 polymer ?
#
loop_
_entity_poly.entity_id
_entity_poly.type
_entity_poly.pdbx_seq_one_letter_code
_entity_poly.pdbx_strand_id
1 'polypeptide(L)'
;MSIRKVSIDDIEIKKLTGRDMKLMITPESCGSEKLTFGIIWVPVGSTVKPCHSHPGAEEIIYICKGDGEAWVDGDITTFTTGDAILFPSGSKHMIRNIGDEKCEVIFVYSPPTSPENYNFYPEIKFKQMSSDK
;
A
#
# COMPACT_ATOMS: atom_id res chain seq x y z
N MET A 1 25.89 10.66 -15.76
CA MET A 1 24.65 10.60 -14.99
C MET A 1 24.96 10.32 -13.53
N SER A 2 24.42 11.13 -12.63
CA SER A 2 24.67 10.90 -11.21
C SER A 2 23.73 9.83 -10.66
N ILE A 3 24.19 9.22 -9.59
CA ILE A 3 23.37 8.26 -8.87
C ILE A 3 22.24 8.99 -8.17
N ARG A 4 21.02 8.46 -8.26
CA ARG A 4 19.84 9.02 -7.61
C ARG A 4 19.47 8.12 -6.46
N LYS A 5 19.64 8.65 -5.24
CA LYS A 5 19.42 7.89 -4.03
C LYS A 5 18.67 8.76 -3.03
N VAL A 6 17.75 8.15 -2.30
CA VAL A 6 17.10 8.79 -1.16
C VAL A 6 17.27 7.88 0.04
N SER A 7 17.28 8.47 1.22
CA SER A 7 17.34 7.74 2.48
C SER A 7 16.02 7.94 3.22
N ILE A 8 15.59 6.90 3.91
CA ILE A 8 14.27 6.90 4.55
C ILE A 8 14.12 8.03 5.58
N ASP A 9 15.22 8.38 6.24
CA ASP A 9 15.18 9.44 7.25
C ASP A 9 15.01 10.83 6.65
N ASP A 10 15.27 10.98 5.36
CA ASP A 10 15.16 12.28 4.68
C ASP A 10 13.80 12.49 4.03
N ILE A 11 12.92 11.48 4.09
CA ILE A 11 11.62 11.54 3.44
C ILE A 11 10.55 11.90 4.47
N GLU A 12 9.74 12.87 4.12
CA GLU A 12 8.64 13.29 4.98
C GLU A 12 7.59 12.19 5.09
N ILE A 13 7.13 11.94 6.32
CA ILE A 13 6.10 10.95 6.54
C ILE A 13 4.72 11.55 6.26
N LYS A 14 3.88 10.78 5.56
CA LYS A 14 2.48 11.15 5.32
C LYS A 14 1.61 10.32 6.23
N LYS A 15 0.78 11.00 7.02
CA LYS A 15 -0.16 10.34 7.93
C LYS A 15 -1.46 10.15 7.17
N LEU A 16 -1.79 8.91 6.85
CA LEU A 16 -3.02 8.58 6.14
C LEU A 16 -3.88 7.69 7.03
N THR A 17 -5.15 7.52 6.66
CA THR A 17 -6.05 6.70 7.46
C THR A 17 -5.58 5.26 7.48
N GLY A 18 -5.25 4.75 8.67
CA GLY A 18 -4.85 3.36 8.88
C GLY A 18 -3.41 3.05 8.55
N ARG A 19 -2.62 4.01 8.11
CA ARG A 19 -1.19 3.77 7.87
C ARG A 19 -0.41 5.07 7.83
N ASP A 20 0.88 4.94 8.03
CA ASP A 20 1.85 5.99 7.73
C ASP A 20 2.54 5.60 6.43
N MET A 21 2.93 6.59 5.64
CA MET A 21 3.51 6.35 4.32
C MET A 21 4.72 7.25 4.09
N LYS A 22 5.75 6.69 3.45
CA LYS A 22 6.84 7.48 2.87
C LYS A 22 6.95 7.14 1.40
N LEU A 23 6.85 8.16 0.55
CA LEU A 23 7.08 8.03 -0.89
C LEU A 23 8.57 8.23 -1.11
N MET A 24 9.27 7.16 -1.49
CA MET A 24 10.72 7.18 -1.55
C MET A 24 11.22 7.64 -2.92
N ILE A 25 10.88 6.88 -3.96
CA ILE A 25 11.31 7.21 -5.32
C ILE A 25 10.08 7.56 -6.14
N THR A 26 10.03 8.80 -6.57
CA THR A 26 8.92 9.35 -7.35
C THR A 26 9.48 10.17 -8.49
N PRO A 27 8.64 10.56 -9.46
CA PRO A 27 9.11 11.51 -10.47
C PRO A 27 9.68 12.78 -9.88
N GLU A 28 9.08 13.28 -8.78
CA GLU A 28 9.54 14.52 -8.15
C GLU A 28 10.84 14.33 -7.37
N SER A 29 11.00 13.23 -6.65
CA SER A 29 12.17 13.06 -5.79
C SER A 29 13.40 12.60 -6.57
N CYS A 30 13.22 11.72 -7.54
CA CYS A 30 14.33 11.07 -8.24
C CYS A 30 14.19 11.07 -9.75
N GLY A 31 13.11 11.64 -10.29
CA GLY A 31 12.91 11.67 -11.74
C GLY A 31 12.60 10.30 -12.33
N SER A 32 11.93 9.43 -11.57
CA SER A 32 11.50 8.15 -12.11
C SER A 32 10.46 8.39 -13.19
N GLU A 33 10.46 7.54 -14.23
CA GLU A 33 9.54 7.71 -15.36
C GLU A 33 8.43 6.70 -15.36
N LYS A 34 8.68 5.50 -14.81
CA LYS A 34 7.78 4.37 -14.97
C LYS A 34 7.17 3.87 -13.67
N LEU A 35 7.61 4.38 -12.54
CA LEU A 35 7.15 3.83 -11.27
C LEU A 35 7.26 4.84 -10.12
N THR A 36 6.52 4.53 -9.06
CA THR A 36 6.69 5.13 -7.73
C THR A 36 7.01 3.99 -6.77
N PHE A 37 7.99 4.20 -5.90
CA PHE A 37 8.38 3.24 -4.87
C PHE A 37 8.21 3.88 -3.50
N GLY A 38 7.58 3.16 -2.57
CA GLY A 38 7.39 3.68 -1.23
C GLY A 38 7.26 2.58 -0.19
N ILE A 39 6.96 3.02 1.02
CA ILE A 39 6.82 2.12 2.15
C ILE A 39 5.68 2.62 3.04
N ILE A 40 4.90 1.68 3.58
CA ILE A 40 3.85 2.01 4.55
C ILE A 40 4.05 1.17 5.80
N TRP A 41 3.54 1.70 6.91
CA TRP A 41 3.50 1.00 8.19
C TRP A 41 2.04 0.99 8.63
N VAL A 42 1.53 -0.21 8.93
CA VAL A 42 0.14 -0.40 9.32
C VAL A 42 0.11 -0.84 10.78
N PRO A 43 -0.38 0.02 11.68
CA PRO A 43 -0.41 -0.32 13.11
C PRO A 43 -1.27 -1.54 13.40
N VAL A 44 -1.02 -2.17 14.54
CA VAL A 44 -1.82 -3.31 15.00
C VAL A 44 -3.30 -2.93 15.03
N GLY A 45 -4.14 -3.78 14.45
CA GLY A 45 -5.59 -3.57 14.43
C GLY A 45 -6.10 -2.57 13.42
N SER A 46 -5.19 -1.98 12.63
CA SER A 46 -5.59 -0.95 11.66
C SER A 46 -5.87 -1.53 10.29
N THR A 47 -6.73 -0.84 9.56
CA THR A 47 -7.04 -1.12 8.16
C THR A 47 -6.65 0.08 7.33
N VAL A 48 -5.98 -0.16 6.22
CA VAL A 48 -5.70 0.88 5.22
C VAL A 48 -7.02 1.18 4.53
N LYS A 49 -7.59 2.33 4.80
CA LYS A 49 -8.92 2.68 4.28
C LYS A 49 -8.99 4.15 3.95
N PRO A 50 -9.99 4.54 3.15
CA PRO A 50 -11.02 3.65 2.60
C PRO A 50 -10.44 2.70 1.55
N CYS A 51 -11.25 1.70 1.18
CA CYS A 51 -10.95 0.88 0.01
C CYS A 51 -10.71 1.80 -1.18
N HIS A 52 -9.73 1.47 -2.01
CA HIS A 52 -9.34 2.39 -3.08
C HIS A 52 -8.80 1.65 -4.28
N SER A 53 -8.65 2.38 -5.37
CA SER A 53 -8.01 1.87 -6.58
C SER A 53 -7.06 2.94 -7.11
N HIS A 54 -6.11 2.50 -7.95
CA HIS A 54 -5.14 3.38 -8.60
C HIS A 54 -5.45 3.39 -10.09
N PRO A 55 -6.13 4.42 -10.60
CA PRO A 55 -6.52 4.44 -12.01
C PRO A 55 -5.31 4.29 -12.92
N GLY A 56 -5.36 3.29 -13.80
CA GLY A 56 -4.32 3.08 -14.79
C GLY A 56 -3.00 2.54 -14.27
N ALA A 57 -2.90 2.18 -12.99
CA ALA A 57 -1.65 1.72 -12.42
C ALA A 57 -1.82 0.37 -11.74
N GLU A 58 -0.85 -0.51 -11.96
CA GLU A 58 -0.70 -1.72 -11.15
C GLU A 58 0.02 -1.36 -9.87
N GLU A 59 -0.17 -2.19 -8.85
CA GLU A 59 0.60 -2.07 -7.62
C GLU A 59 1.10 -3.44 -7.20
N ILE A 60 2.36 -3.49 -6.77
CA ILE A 60 2.92 -4.66 -6.10
C ILE A 60 3.21 -4.25 -4.68
N ILE A 61 2.85 -5.12 -3.72
CA ILE A 61 3.31 -4.95 -2.35
C ILE A 61 4.18 -6.14 -1.96
N TYR A 62 5.13 -5.88 -1.08
CA TYR A 62 5.97 -6.92 -0.48
C TYR A 62 5.96 -6.71 1.03
N ILE A 63 5.69 -7.78 1.76
CA ILE A 63 5.54 -7.72 3.21
C ILE A 63 6.90 -7.91 3.84
N CYS A 64 7.47 -6.83 4.35
CA CYS A 64 8.77 -6.90 5.04
C CYS A 64 8.59 -7.46 6.45
N LYS A 65 7.43 -7.18 7.08
CA LYS A 65 7.20 -7.57 8.46
C LYS A 65 5.72 -7.55 8.76
N GLY A 66 5.24 -8.60 9.45
CA GLY A 66 3.88 -8.62 9.98
C GLY A 66 2.96 -9.58 9.27
N ASP A 67 1.74 -9.68 9.81
CA ASP A 67 0.69 -10.56 9.33
C ASP A 67 -0.57 -9.75 9.07
N GLY A 68 -1.25 -10.06 7.97
CA GLY A 68 -2.44 -9.31 7.64
C GLY A 68 -3.35 -10.04 6.67
N GLU A 69 -4.32 -9.30 6.19
CA GLU A 69 -5.24 -9.75 5.14
C GLU A 69 -5.31 -8.69 4.06
N ALA A 70 -5.44 -9.15 2.82
CA ALA A 70 -5.67 -8.26 1.67
C ALA A 70 -7.03 -8.59 1.08
N TRP A 71 -7.77 -7.54 0.74
CA TRP A 71 -9.05 -7.64 0.03
C TRP A 71 -8.85 -7.04 -1.35
N VAL A 72 -9.13 -7.83 -2.40
CA VAL A 72 -8.97 -7.38 -3.78
C VAL A 72 -10.21 -7.77 -4.56
N ASP A 73 -11.00 -6.79 -4.95
CA ASP A 73 -12.22 -7.00 -5.77
C ASP A 73 -13.11 -8.11 -5.21
N GLY A 74 -13.22 -8.21 -3.90
CA GLY A 74 -14.09 -9.17 -3.22
C GLY A 74 -13.39 -10.42 -2.71
N ASP A 75 -12.17 -10.70 -3.17
CA ASP A 75 -11.41 -11.86 -2.70
C ASP A 75 -10.52 -11.46 -1.54
N ILE A 76 -10.36 -12.36 -0.57
CA ILE A 76 -9.51 -12.13 0.59
C ILE A 76 -8.44 -13.20 0.66
N THR A 77 -7.21 -12.77 0.95
CA THR A 77 -6.12 -13.68 1.27
C THR A 77 -5.39 -13.17 2.51
N THR A 78 -4.80 -14.09 3.27
CA THR A 78 -3.90 -13.71 4.34
C THR A 78 -2.52 -13.47 3.76
N PHE A 79 -1.69 -12.69 4.48
CA PHE A 79 -0.30 -12.53 4.11
C PHE A 79 0.57 -12.53 5.36
N THR A 80 1.84 -12.84 5.16
CA THR A 80 2.84 -12.80 6.22
C THR A 80 4.16 -12.30 5.63
N THR A 81 5.14 -12.10 6.50
CA THR A 81 6.48 -11.67 6.10
C THR A 81 7.00 -12.51 4.93
N GLY A 82 7.47 -11.85 3.88
CA GLY A 82 8.02 -12.52 2.70
C GLY A 82 7.05 -12.72 1.57
N ASP A 83 5.77 -12.41 1.77
CA ASP A 83 4.78 -12.54 0.70
C ASP A 83 4.76 -11.31 -0.19
N ALA A 84 4.44 -11.51 -1.46
CA ALA A 84 4.22 -10.43 -2.41
C ALA A 84 2.82 -10.58 -3.02
N ILE A 85 2.14 -9.46 -3.24
CA ILE A 85 0.80 -9.45 -3.82
C ILE A 85 0.76 -8.44 -4.95
N LEU A 86 0.14 -8.82 -6.05
CA LEU A 86 -0.12 -7.91 -7.17
C LEU A 86 -1.57 -7.43 -7.09
N PHE A 87 -1.76 -6.11 -7.10
CA PHE A 87 -3.07 -5.50 -7.30
C PHE A 87 -3.16 -5.09 -8.77
N PRO A 88 -4.02 -5.76 -9.55
CA PRO A 88 -4.12 -5.39 -10.98
C PRO A 88 -4.56 -3.95 -11.18
N SER A 89 -4.23 -3.40 -12.33
CA SER A 89 -4.59 -2.03 -12.68
C SER A 89 -6.08 -1.79 -12.46
N GLY A 90 -6.40 -0.75 -11.69
CA GLY A 90 -7.78 -0.37 -11.43
C GLY A 90 -8.52 -1.24 -10.45
N SER A 91 -7.90 -2.30 -9.89
CA SER A 91 -8.58 -3.14 -8.91
C SER A 91 -8.85 -2.36 -7.62
N LYS A 92 -9.98 -2.65 -7.00
CA LYS A 92 -10.30 -2.09 -5.69
C LYS A 92 -9.64 -2.95 -4.63
N HIS A 93 -8.95 -2.31 -3.70
CA HIS A 93 -8.21 -3.09 -2.71
C HIS A 93 -8.03 -2.34 -1.40
N MET A 94 -7.72 -3.11 -0.38
CA MET A 94 -7.30 -2.61 0.93
C MET A 94 -6.62 -3.74 1.67
N ILE A 95 -5.81 -3.39 2.66
CA ILE A 95 -5.17 -4.38 3.52
C ILE A 95 -5.43 -4.01 4.97
N ARG A 96 -5.31 -4.99 5.86
CA ARG A 96 -5.38 -4.75 7.30
C ARG A 96 -4.39 -5.62 8.04
N ASN A 97 -4.01 -5.14 9.21
CA ASN A 97 -3.08 -5.84 10.10
C ASN A 97 -3.89 -6.71 11.05
N ILE A 98 -3.66 -8.02 11.02
CA ILE A 98 -4.32 -8.95 11.95
C ILE A 98 -3.33 -9.59 12.92
N GLY A 99 -2.08 -9.11 12.93
CA GLY A 99 -1.05 -9.65 13.80
C GLY A 99 -0.91 -8.85 15.09
N ASP A 100 0.19 -9.11 15.78
CA ASP A 100 0.49 -8.47 17.06
C ASP A 100 1.64 -7.48 16.98
N GLU A 101 2.09 -7.18 15.77
CA GLU A 101 3.11 -6.15 15.56
C GLU A 101 2.75 -5.32 14.34
N LYS A 102 3.36 -4.16 14.26
CA LYS A 102 3.14 -3.25 13.13
C LYS A 102 3.61 -3.90 11.84
N CYS A 103 2.79 -3.84 10.80
CA CYS A 103 3.19 -4.31 9.48
C CYS A 103 4.07 -3.27 8.80
N GLU A 104 5.10 -3.75 8.12
CA GLU A 104 5.94 -2.91 7.28
C GLU A 104 5.87 -3.47 5.86
N VAL A 105 5.43 -2.64 4.93
CA VAL A 105 5.08 -3.07 3.57
C VAL A 105 5.67 -2.09 2.58
N ILE A 106 6.48 -2.60 1.66
CA ILE A 106 6.93 -1.77 0.54
C ILE A 106 5.99 -1.94 -0.62
N PHE A 107 5.88 -0.90 -1.45
CA PHE A 107 4.98 -0.93 -2.59
C PHE A 107 5.61 -0.26 -3.80
N VAL A 108 5.17 -0.67 -4.97
CA VAL A 108 5.56 -0.07 -6.25
C VAL A 108 4.30 0.14 -7.06
N TYR A 109 4.11 1.35 -7.55
CA TYR A 109 3.07 1.66 -8.55
C TYR A 109 3.73 1.81 -9.91
N SER A 110 3.08 1.30 -10.94
CA SER A 110 3.54 1.53 -12.32
C SER A 110 2.31 1.65 -13.22
N PRO A 111 2.17 2.77 -13.92
CA PRO A 111 2.97 4.00 -13.90
C PRO A 111 2.88 4.75 -12.57
N PRO A 112 3.66 5.82 -12.39
CA PRO A 112 3.67 6.57 -11.14
C PRO A 112 2.31 7.12 -10.77
N THR A 113 1.99 7.06 -9.47
CA THR A 113 0.78 7.68 -8.93
C THR A 113 1.03 8.05 -7.47
N SER A 114 0.06 8.70 -6.85
CA SER A 114 0.14 9.11 -5.46
C SER A 114 -1.28 9.17 -4.90
N PRO A 115 -1.41 9.28 -3.56
CA PRO A 115 -2.74 9.27 -2.92
C PRO A 115 -3.73 10.29 -3.46
N GLU A 116 -3.25 11.41 -3.99
CA GLU A 116 -4.14 12.42 -4.56
C GLU A 116 -4.90 11.92 -5.79
N ASN A 117 -4.41 10.87 -6.43
CA ASN A 117 -4.98 10.36 -7.66
C ASN A 117 -5.76 9.06 -7.47
N TYR A 118 -5.96 8.63 -6.23
CA TYR A 118 -6.72 7.40 -5.95
C TYR A 118 -8.21 7.65 -6.15
N ASN A 119 -8.93 6.60 -6.52
CA ASN A 119 -10.39 6.55 -6.39
C ASN A 119 -10.72 5.84 -5.08
N PHE A 120 -11.74 6.34 -4.37
CA PHE A 120 -12.06 5.84 -3.04
C PHE A 120 -13.47 5.26 -3.01
N TYR A 121 -13.63 4.17 -2.25
CA TYR A 121 -14.88 3.43 -2.13
C TYR A 121 -15.18 3.22 -0.64
N PRO A 122 -15.60 4.29 0.07
CA PRO A 122 -15.78 4.19 1.53
C PRO A 122 -16.90 3.28 1.96
N GLU A 123 -17.81 2.93 1.05
CA GLU A 123 -18.90 2.01 1.37
C GLU A 123 -18.43 0.56 1.50
N ILE A 124 -17.25 0.21 0.98
CA ILE A 124 -16.74 -1.14 1.04
C ILE A 124 -16.03 -1.35 2.37
N LYS A 125 -16.43 -2.37 3.12
CA LYS A 125 -15.91 -2.66 4.45
C LYS A 125 -15.24 -4.02 4.46
N PHE A 126 -14.12 -4.11 5.13
CA PHE A 126 -13.37 -5.35 5.24
C PHE A 126 -14.20 -6.43 5.94
N LYS A 127 -14.93 -6.06 6.97
CA LYS A 127 -15.69 -7.02 7.74
C LYS A 127 -16.77 -7.71 6.93
N GLN A 128 -17.15 -7.16 5.79
CA GLN A 128 -18.16 -7.78 4.93
C GLN A 128 -17.60 -8.97 4.18
N MET A 129 -16.28 -9.07 4.08
CA MET A 129 -15.62 -10.12 3.33
C MET A 129 -14.91 -11.11 4.20
N SER A 130 -14.47 -10.70 5.39
CA SER A 130 -13.81 -11.62 6.29
C SER A 130 -14.85 -12.42 7.05
N SER A 131 -14.41 -13.48 7.69
CA SER A 131 -15.29 -14.29 8.51
C SER A 131 -15.62 -13.63 9.84
N ASP A 132 -15.22 -12.45 10.04
CA ASP A 132 -15.54 -11.73 11.24
C ASP A 132 -17.03 -11.60 11.43
N LYS A 133 -17.38 -11.71 12.58
CA LYS A 133 -18.80 -11.60 12.90
C LYS A 133 -19.02 -10.32 13.64
#